data_90e4325c223ab7e10306e52c7213ba92
#
_entry.id   90e4325c223ab7e10306e52c7213ba92
#
_cell.length_a   1.000
_cell.length_b   1.000
_cell.length_c   1.000
_cell.angle_alpha   90.00
_cell.angle_beta   90.00
_cell.angle_gamma   90.00
#
_symmetry.space_group_name_H-M   'P 1'
#
loop_
_entity.id
_entity.type
_entity.pdbx_description
1 polymer ?
#
loop_
_entity_poly.entity_id
_entity_poly.type
_entity_poly.pdbx_seq_one_letter_code
_entity_poly.pdbx_strand_id
1 'polypeptide(L)'
;MCKEIVKFKREHNYDFSNYFDLKRIDEDAENLVNEFMQNPDYGLKSSDIKVPVLEIAKKMGFNVYTAEFNDRDLSGTIGISESLREKYGSCRVIILNNQDSDEHILFTLCHELAHYIYDYQSKNNQEYSNTYRTGEPTNNQEIRANRFAAAFLMPKKSFINSYISFSKDTDDQNAVVRLLSKKFSAPETAVRMRIAELLNG
;
A
#
# COMPACT_ATOMS: atom_id res chain seq x y z
N MET A 1 -7.43 -10.11 13.23
CA MET A 1 -7.37 -8.77 12.58
C MET A 1 -6.81 -7.82 13.61
N CYS A 2 -5.85 -6.96 13.28
CA CYS A 2 -5.27 -6.03 14.26
C CYS A 2 -6.28 -4.94 14.68
N LYS A 3 -6.03 -4.30 15.84
CA LYS A 3 -6.99 -3.36 16.43
C LYS A 3 -7.29 -2.17 15.53
N GLU A 4 -6.29 -1.66 14.83
CA GLU A 4 -6.38 -0.53 13.90
C GLU A 4 -7.33 -0.84 12.74
N ILE A 5 -7.17 -2.00 12.11
CA ILE A 5 -8.05 -2.43 11.03
C ILE A 5 -9.47 -2.72 11.52
N VAL A 6 -9.63 -3.28 12.72
CA VAL A 6 -10.97 -3.47 13.32
C VAL A 6 -11.66 -2.13 13.56
N LYS A 7 -10.92 -1.15 14.10
CA LYS A 7 -11.43 0.21 14.33
C LYS A 7 -11.83 0.86 13.00
N PHE A 8 -10.92 0.84 12.02
CA PHE A 8 -11.17 1.39 10.68
C PHE A 8 -12.43 0.79 10.04
N LYS A 9 -12.54 -0.56 10.01
CA LYS A 9 -13.72 -1.23 9.45
C LYS A 9 -15.01 -0.89 10.21
N ARG A 10 -14.95 -0.73 11.53
CA ARG A 10 -16.11 -0.32 12.34
C ARG A 10 -16.56 1.09 12.02
N GLU A 11 -15.65 2.02 11.84
CA GLU A 11 -15.96 3.41 11.45
C GLU A 11 -16.65 3.50 10.09
N HIS A 12 -16.39 2.53 9.21
CA HIS A 12 -17.03 2.40 7.90
C HIS A 12 -18.19 1.38 7.88
N ASN A 13 -18.69 0.96 9.05
CA ASN A 13 -19.76 -0.05 9.17
C ASN A 13 -19.47 -1.38 8.44
N TYR A 14 -18.19 -1.71 8.21
CA TYR A 14 -17.71 -2.89 7.48
C TYR A 14 -18.23 -3.03 6.03
N ASP A 15 -18.85 -1.99 5.48
CA ASP A 15 -19.37 -1.98 4.12
C ASP A 15 -18.50 -1.07 3.22
N PHE A 16 -17.77 -1.73 2.32
CA PHE A 16 -16.92 -1.07 1.32
C PHE A 16 -17.37 -1.36 -0.12
N SER A 17 -18.51 -2.04 -0.32
CA SER A 17 -18.94 -2.51 -1.64
C SER A 17 -19.06 -1.38 -2.66
N ASN A 18 -19.51 -0.19 -2.22
CA ASN A 18 -19.66 1.03 -3.03
C ASN A 18 -18.71 2.16 -2.57
N TYR A 19 -17.70 1.84 -1.76
CA TYR A 19 -16.78 2.84 -1.23
C TYR A 19 -15.76 3.25 -2.29
N PHE A 20 -16.03 4.37 -2.94
CA PHE A 20 -15.20 4.94 -3.97
C PHE A 20 -15.18 6.47 -3.86
N ASP A 21 -14.56 6.96 -2.80
CA ASP A 21 -14.22 8.36 -2.62
C ASP A 21 -12.70 8.49 -2.52
N LEU A 22 -12.06 8.89 -3.61
CA LEU A 22 -10.60 8.94 -3.72
C LEU A 22 -9.96 9.87 -2.68
N LYS A 23 -10.62 10.98 -2.36
CA LYS A 23 -10.13 11.92 -1.34
C LYS A 23 -10.18 11.29 0.04
N ARG A 24 -11.27 10.60 0.34
CA ARG A 24 -11.43 9.91 1.61
C ARG A 24 -10.50 8.71 1.76
N ILE A 25 -10.24 7.98 0.66
CA ILE A 25 -9.26 6.90 0.65
C ILE A 25 -7.87 7.42 1.02
N ASP A 26 -7.48 8.61 0.55
CA ASP A 26 -6.24 9.26 0.96
C ASP A 26 -6.18 9.53 2.46
N GLU A 27 -7.24 10.13 3.00
CA GLU A 27 -7.35 10.43 4.43
C GLU A 27 -7.32 9.17 5.28
N ASP A 28 -8.02 8.13 4.86
CA ASP A 28 -8.05 6.83 5.55
C ASP A 28 -6.68 6.15 5.57
N ALA A 29 -5.97 6.16 4.45
CA ALA A 29 -4.62 5.60 4.36
C ALA A 29 -3.65 6.34 5.31
N GLU A 30 -3.68 7.67 5.32
CA GLU A 30 -2.85 8.50 6.20
C GLU A 30 -3.20 8.30 7.68
N ASN A 31 -4.49 8.20 8.02
CA ASN A 31 -4.93 7.94 9.38
C ASN A 31 -4.47 6.57 9.88
N LEU A 32 -4.55 5.54 9.02
CA LEU A 32 -4.05 4.21 9.36
C LEU A 32 -2.54 4.20 9.58
N VAL A 33 -1.75 4.86 8.72
CA VAL A 33 -0.30 5.01 8.94
C VAL A 33 -0.04 5.66 10.28
N ASN A 34 -0.73 6.76 10.58
CA ASN A 34 -0.55 7.48 11.85
C ASN A 34 -0.91 6.61 13.07
N GLU A 35 -2.00 5.84 12.99
CA GLU A 35 -2.40 4.93 14.07
C GLU A 35 -1.36 3.84 14.31
N PHE A 36 -0.79 3.25 13.25
CA PHE A 36 0.28 2.27 13.39
C PHE A 36 1.55 2.89 13.97
N MET A 37 1.94 4.08 13.48
CA MET A 37 3.16 4.76 13.94
C MET A 37 3.06 5.27 15.38
N GLN A 38 1.88 5.65 15.85
CA GLN A 38 1.66 6.16 17.20
C GLN A 38 1.39 5.05 18.23
N ASN A 39 1.11 3.83 17.80
CA ASN A 39 0.83 2.74 18.72
C ASN A 39 2.13 2.23 19.38
N PRO A 40 2.31 2.42 20.70
CA PRO A 40 3.53 2.03 21.40
C PRO A 40 3.75 0.51 21.40
N ASP A 41 2.70 -0.29 21.25
CA ASP A 41 2.79 -1.76 21.20
C ASP A 41 3.59 -2.28 19.99
N TYR A 42 3.78 -1.43 18.97
CA TYR A 42 4.48 -1.84 17.74
C TYR A 42 5.96 -1.44 17.72
N GLY A 43 6.38 -0.52 18.57
CA GLY A 43 7.76 -0.05 18.61
C GLY A 43 8.22 0.67 17.33
N LEU A 44 7.25 1.14 16.51
CA LEU A 44 7.54 1.93 15.31
C LEU A 44 7.92 3.35 15.72
N LYS A 45 8.92 3.93 15.06
CA LYS A 45 9.40 5.28 15.38
C LYS A 45 8.78 6.30 14.44
N SER A 46 8.14 7.32 14.96
CA SER A 46 7.60 8.44 14.17
C SER A 46 8.67 9.27 13.46
N SER A 47 9.96 9.07 13.82
CA SER A 47 11.11 9.68 13.14
C SER A 47 11.48 8.97 11.82
N ASP A 48 10.89 7.81 11.54
CA ASP A 48 11.17 7.08 10.32
C ASP A 48 10.63 7.88 9.14
N ILE A 49 11.53 8.26 8.25
CA ILE A 49 11.21 9.05 7.04
C ILE A 49 10.36 8.24 6.07
N LYS A 50 10.45 6.91 6.17
CA LYS A 50 9.73 5.95 5.33
C LYS A 50 8.72 5.19 6.17
N VAL A 51 7.52 4.97 5.60
CA VAL A 51 6.52 4.12 6.25
C VAL A 51 7.05 2.67 6.29
N PRO A 52 7.11 2.04 7.46
CA PRO A 52 7.65 0.68 7.60
C PRO A 52 6.61 -0.37 7.21
N VAL A 53 6.27 -0.43 5.90
CA VAL A 53 5.15 -1.22 5.36
C VAL A 53 5.25 -2.70 5.73
N LEU A 54 6.47 -3.27 5.64
CA LEU A 54 6.69 -4.69 5.96
C LEU A 54 6.37 -4.99 7.43
N GLU A 55 6.77 -4.11 8.35
CA GLU A 55 6.47 -4.27 9.77
C GLU A 55 4.96 -4.10 10.06
N ILE A 56 4.31 -3.16 9.36
CA ILE A 56 2.85 -2.99 9.44
C ILE A 56 2.15 -4.26 8.93
N ALA A 57 2.55 -4.81 7.78
CA ALA A 57 1.98 -6.05 7.24
C ALA A 57 2.12 -7.22 8.24
N LYS A 58 3.28 -7.38 8.88
CA LYS A 58 3.49 -8.37 9.94
C LYS A 58 2.55 -8.15 11.14
N LYS A 59 2.37 -6.88 11.58
CA LYS A 59 1.42 -6.55 12.66
C LYS A 59 -0.04 -6.82 12.28
N MET A 60 -0.37 -6.73 10.99
CA MET A 60 -1.66 -7.15 10.45
C MET A 60 -1.80 -8.69 10.37
N GLY A 61 -0.74 -9.43 10.67
CA GLY A 61 -0.72 -10.89 10.75
C GLY A 61 -0.37 -11.57 9.43
N PHE A 62 0.25 -10.86 8.49
CA PHE A 62 0.73 -11.43 7.25
C PHE A 62 2.15 -11.97 7.35
N ASN A 63 2.37 -13.16 6.81
CA ASN A 63 3.70 -13.60 6.39
C ASN A 63 3.92 -13.10 4.95
N VAL A 64 5.00 -12.35 4.74
CA VAL A 64 5.36 -11.76 3.45
C VAL A 64 6.56 -12.49 2.91
N TYR A 65 6.46 -12.98 1.69
CA TYR A 65 7.49 -13.70 0.95
C TYR A 65 7.79 -13.00 -0.37
N THR A 66 8.95 -13.27 -0.92
CA THR A 66 9.28 -12.94 -2.31
C THR A 66 9.55 -14.21 -3.07
N ALA A 67 9.14 -14.26 -4.34
CA ALA A 67 9.38 -15.39 -5.25
C ALA A 67 9.50 -14.89 -6.69
N GLU A 68 10.12 -15.69 -7.54
CA GLU A 68 10.04 -15.50 -8.99
C GLU A 68 8.73 -16.09 -9.48
N PHE A 69 7.94 -15.30 -10.24
CA PHE A 69 6.71 -15.78 -10.86
C PHE A 69 6.98 -16.21 -12.31
N ASN A 70 6.32 -17.31 -12.75
CA ASN A 70 6.36 -17.73 -14.14
C ASN A 70 5.69 -16.70 -15.08
N ASP A 71 4.65 -16.05 -14.59
CA ASP A 71 4.02 -14.92 -15.26
C ASP A 71 4.80 -13.66 -14.92
N ARG A 72 5.48 -13.08 -15.91
CA ARG A 72 6.31 -11.89 -15.73
C ARG A 72 5.53 -10.63 -15.43
N ASP A 73 4.24 -10.60 -15.77
CA ASP A 73 3.36 -9.45 -15.50
C ASP A 73 2.77 -9.48 -14.09
N LEU A 74 2.83 -10.62 -13.41
CA LEU A 74 2.36 -10.75 -12.03
C LEU A 74 3.37 -10.13 -11.06
N SER A 75 2.95 -9.09 -10.33
CA SER A 75 3.76 -8.39 -9.33
C SER A 75 3.57 -8.91 -7.92
N GLY A 76 2.37 -9.39 -7.59
CA GLY A 76 2.08 -9.89 -6.26
C GLY A 76 0.79 -10.69 -6.18
N THR A 77 0.61 -11.35 -5.06
CA THR A 77 -0.61 -12.08 -4.74
C THR A 77 -0.84 -12.10 -3.22
N ILE A 78 -2.09 -11.99 -2.83
CA ILE A 78 -2.53 -12.13 -1.43
C ILE A 78 -3.40 -13.35 -1.29
N GLY A 79 -3.14 -14.15 -0.25
CA GLY A 79 -3.93 -15.32 0.12
C GLY A 79 -4.37 -15.28 1.57
N ILE A 80 -5.65 -15.60 1.82
CA ILE A 80 -6.23 -15.67 3.16
C ILE A 80 -7.08 -16.92 3.28
N SER A 81 -6.49 -18.00 3.82
CA SER A 81 -7.15 -19.28 4.00
C SER A 81 -6.45 -20.10 5.08
N GLU A 82 -7.19 -20.93 5.81
CA GLU A 82 -6.59 -21.88 6.73
C GLU A 82 -5.72 -22.93 6.03
N SER A 83 -6.00 -23.23 4.75
CA SER A 83 -5.19 -24.15 3.94
C SER A 83 -3.73 -23.68 3.76
N LEU A 84 -3.47 -22.37 3.86
CA LEU A 84 -2.12 -21.81 3.76
C LEU A 84 -1.25 -22.06 4.98
N ARG A 85 -1.85 -22.36 6.13
CA ARG A 85 -1.13 -22.54 7.40
C ARG A 85 -0.12 -23.68 7.34
N GLU A 86 -0.46 -24.77 6.71
CA GLU A 86 0.43 -25.94 6.59
C GLU A 86 1.67 -25.59 5.78
N LYS A 87 1.50 -24.88 4.67
CA LYS A 87 2.59 -24.53 3.74
C LYS A 87 3.42 -23.33 4.19
N TYR A 88 2.77 -22.31 4.76
CA TYR A 88 3.39 -21.01 5.00
C TYR A 88 3.45 -20.60 6.47
N GLY A 89 3.01 -21.47 7.39
CA GLY A 89 2.96 -21.16 8.83
C GLY A 89 1.95 -20.09 9.23
N SER A 90 1.16 -19.58 8.28
CA SER A 90 0.14 -18.54 8.50
C SER A 90 -1.03 -18.74 7.56
N CYS A 91 -2.24 -18.39 8.02
CA CYS A 91 -3.44 -18.33 7.18
C CYS A 91 -3.51 -17.01 6.36
N ARG A 92 -2.53 -16.12 6.48
CA ARG A 92 -2.44 -14.86 5.74
C ARG A 92 -1.07 -14.72 5.13
N VAL A 93 -1.02 -14.69 3.82
CA VAL A 93 0.22 -14.70 3.06
C VAL A 93 0.17 -13.66 1.96
N ILE A 94 1.25 -12.92 1.80
CA ILE A 94 1.50 -12.09 0.62
C ILE A 94 2.78 -12.61 -0.02
N ILE A 95 2.76 -12.82 -1.34
CA ILE A 95 3.95 -13.19 -2.12
C ILE A 95 4.15 -12.11 -3.18
N LEU A 96 5.37 -11.56 -3.23
CA LEU A 96 5.75 -10.46 -4.12
C LEU A 96 6.79 -10.94 -5.13
N ASN A 97 6.77 -10.38 -6.34
CA ASN A 97 7.71 -10.76 -7.38
C ASN A 97 9.10 -10.20 -7.09
N ASN A 98 10.10 -11.06 -6.91
CA ASN A 98 11.47 -10.66 -6.62
C ASN A 98 12.23 -10.11 -7.85
N GLN A 99 11.62 -10.13 -9.03
CA GLN A 99 12.15 -9.51 -10.24
C GLN A 99 11.74 -8.04 -10.39
N ASP A 100 10.88 -7.54 -9.51
CA ASP A 100 10.50 -6.13 -9.46
C ASP A 100 11.55 -5.30 -8.70
N SER A 101 11.58 -3.99 -8.95
CA SER A 101 12.40 -3.07 -8.14
C SER A 101 11.86 -3.00 -6.70
N ASP A 102 12.73 -2.63 -5.76
CA ASP A 102 12.36 -2.49 -4.36
C ASP A 102 11.18 -1.53 -4.17
N GLU A 103 11.13 -0.43 -4.94
CA GLU A 103 10.05 0.53 -4.92
C GLU A 103 8.73 -0.09 -5.40
N HIS A 104 8.79 -0.93 -6.44
CA HIS A 104 7.61 -1.61 -6.96
C HIS A 104 7.13 -2.69 -5.99
N ILE A 105 8.03 -3.45 -5.39
CA ILE A 105 7.72 -4.46 -4.35
C ILE A 105 6.98 -3.80 -3.17
N LEU A 106 7.45 -2.64 -2.68
CA LEU A 106 6.78 -1.95 -1.58
C LEU A 106 5.42 -1.39 -1.98
N PHE A 107 5.29 -0.86 -3.19
CA PHE A 107 4.02 -0.38 -3.71
C PHE A 107 3.01 -1.52 -3.83
N THR A 108 3.43 -2.64 -4.40
CA THR A 108 2.61 -3.86 -4.52
C THR A 108 2.19 -4.37 -3.14
N LEU A 109 3.09 -4.37 -2.15
CA LEU A 109 2.72 -4.75 -0.79
C LEU A 109 1.60 -3.87 -0.23
N CYS A 110 1.69 -2.55 -0.39
CA CYS A 110 0.62 -1.64 0.04
C CYS A 110 -0.69 -1.88 -0.71
N HIS A 111 -0.62 -2.18 -2.00
CA HIS A 111 -1.76 -2.51 -2.84
C HIS A 111 -2.48 -3.78 -2.35
N GLU A 112 -1.74 -4.84 -2.04
CA GLU A 112 -2.30 -6.08 -1.48
C GLU A 112 -2.93 -5.85 -0.10
N LEU A 113 -2.33 -4.99 0.72
CA LEU A 113 -2.92 -4.60 2.00
C LEU A 113 -4.24 -3.84 1.82
N ALA A 114 -4.37 -3.03 0.76
CA ALA A 114 -5.63 -2.36 0.44
C ALA A 114 -6.74 -3.36 0.09
N HIS A 115 -6.43 -4.38 -0.72
CA HIS A 115 -7.39 -5.46 -0.99
C HIS A 115 -7.84 -6.16 0.29
N TYR A 116 -6.91 -6.43 1.20
CA TYR A 116 -7.28 -6.99 2.50
C TYR A 116 -8.19 -6.07 3.31
N ILE A 117 -7.92 -4.76 3.30
CA ILE A 117 -8.68 -3.78 4.07
C ILE A 117 -10.08 -3.61 3.51
N TYR A 118 -10.20 -3.43 2.20
CA TYR A 118 -11.44 -3.04 1.55
C TYR A 118 -12.25 -4.21 1.01
N ASP A 119 -11.61 -5.23 0.45
CA ASP A 119 -12.29 -6.26 -0.33
C ASP A 119 -12.48 -7.55 0.46
N TYR A 120 -11.60 -7.83 1.45
CA TYR A 120 -11.73 -9.03 2.25
C TYR A 120 -12.91 -8.94 3.22
N GLN A 121 -13.90 -9.79 2.99
CA GLN A 121 -14.99 -10.05 3.92
C GLN A 121 -14.80 -11.42 4.57
N SER A 122 -14.89 -11.48 5.90
CA SER A 122 -14.62 -12.67 6.72
C SER A 122 -15.45 -13.92 6.39
N LYS A 123 -16.43 -13.81 5.50
CA LYS A 123 -17.33 -14.90 5.10
C LYS A 123 -16.91 -15.61 3.81
N ASN A 124 -15.99 -15.04 3.04
CA ASN A 124 -15.51 -15.64 1.79
C ASN A 124 -14.03 -15.99 1.95
N ASN A 125 -13.72 -17.29 2.00
CA ASN A 125 -12.34 -17.77 1.86
C ASN A 125 -11.86 -17.38 0.46
N GLN A 126 -11.11 -16.28 0.34
CA GLN A 126 -10.41 -15.93 -0.89
C GLN A 126 -9.04 -16.58 -0.84
N GLU A 127 -8.85 -17.63 -1.61
CA GLU A 127 -7.55 -18.32 -1.58
C GLU A 127 -6.45 -17.44 -2.15
N TYR A 128 -6.69 -16.70 -3.24
CA TYR A 128 -5.72 -15.75 -3.80
C TYR A 128 -6.39 -14.64 -4.60
N SER A 129 -5.82 -13.44 -4.52
CA SER A 129 -6.03 -12.33 -5.44
C SER A 129 -4.69 -11.96 -6.08
N ASN A 130 -4.65 -11.74 -7.38
CA ASN A 130 -3.43 -11.47 -8.12
C ASN A 130 -3.35 -10.01 -8.56
N THR A 131 -2.18 -9.39 -8.39
CA THR A 131 -1.89 -8.04 -8.84
C THR A 131 -0.89 -8.06 -9.99
N TYR A 132 -1.24 -7.45 -11.11
CA TYR A 132 -0.43 -7.43 -12.32
C TYR A 132 0.27 -6.09 -12.50
N ARG A 133 1.52 -6.14 -13.02
CA ARG A 133 2.40 -4.99 -13.26
C ARG A 133 1.85 -4.03 -14.31
N THR A 134 1.20 -4.56 -15.33
CA THR A 134 0.73 -3.83 -16.50
C THR A 134 -0.78 -3.83 -16.59
N GLY A 135 -1.34 -2.67 -16.83
CA GLY A 135 -2.74 -2.46 -17.08
C GLY A 135 -3.25 -1.19 -16.42
N GLU A 136 -4.08 -0.44 -17.15
CA GLU A 136 -4.92 0.54 -16.47
C GLU A 136 -5.84 -0.23 -15.52
N PRO A 137 -6.07 0.31 -14.30
CA PRO A 137 -6.96 -0.36 -13.35
C PRO A 137 -8.33 -0.57 -14.00
N THR A 138 -8.71 -1.83 -14.15
CA THR A 138 -9.89 -2.23 -14.92
C THR A 138 -11.19 -2.10 -14.15
N ASN A 139 -11.10 -1.88 -12.83
CA ASN A 139 -12.27 -1.75 -11.95
C ASN A 139 -11.99 -0.82 -10.76
N ASN A 140 -13.05 -0.45 -10.05
CA ASN A 140 -13.00 0.44 -8.89
C ASN A 140 -12.13 -0.10 -7.73
N GLN A 141 -12.01 -1.42 -7.60
CA GLN A 141 -11.21 -2.04 -6.54
C GLN A 141 -9.73 -1.78 -6.78
N GLU A 142 -9.25 -1.96 -8.02
CA GLU A 142 -7.87 -1.70 -8.41
C GLU A 142 -7.51 -0.22 -8.31
N ILE A 143 -8.41 0.68 -8.76
CA ILE A 143 -8.21 2.13 -8.62
C ILE A 143 -8.10 2.50 -7.13
N ARG A 144 -8.97 1.96 -6.30
CA ARG A 144 -8.96 2.15 -4.85
C ARG A 144 -7.67 1.64 -4.21
N ALA A 145 -7.23 0.43 -4.58
CA ALA A 145 -6.02 -0.16 -4.05
C ALA A 145 -4.78 0.63 -4.44
N ASN A 146 -4.68 1.08 -5.69
CA ASN A 146 -3.60 1.95 -6.16
C ASN A 146 -3.61 3.30 -5.45
N ARG A 147 -4.78 3.90 -5.24
CA ARG A 147 -4.91 5.17 -4.52
C ARG A 147 -4.48 5.04 -3.07
N PHE A 148 -4.94 4.01 -2.39
CA PHE A 148 -4.53 3.70 -1.03
C PHE A 148 -3.02 3.49 -0.92
N ALA A 149 -2.43 2.66 -1.82
CA ALA A 149 -0.99 2.39 -1.81
C ALA A 149 -0.17 3.68 -1.99
N ALA A 150 -0.58 4.55 -2.90
CA ALA A 150 0.08 5.84 -3.11
C ALA A 150 0.01 6.73 -1.87
N ALA A 151 -1.17 6.87 -1.25
CA ALA A 151 -1.36 7.69 -0.05
C ALA A 151 -0.64 7.11 1.17
N PHE A 152 -0.63 5.77 1.31
CA PHE A 152 0.01 5.06 2.40
C PHE A 152 1.53 5.24 2.38
N LEU A 153 2.17 5.13 1.20
CA LEU A 153 3.61 5.34 1.04
C LEU A 153 4.02 6.81 1.04
N MET A 154 3.16 7.68 0.50
CA MET A 154 3.43 9.09 0.27
C MET A 154 2.39 9.98 0.96
N PRO A 155 2.40 10.05 2.33
CA PRO A 155 1.45 10.87 3.07
C PRO A 155 1.53 12.34 2.63
N LYS A 156 0.37 12.96 2.40
CA LYS A 156 0.19 14.26 1.73
C LYS A 156 1.12 15.34 2.25
N LYS A 157 1.13 15.57 3.57
CA LYS A 157 1.93 16.63 4.19
C LYS A 157 3.44 16.44 3.94
N SER A 158 3.93 15.22 4.17
CA SER A 158 5.33 14.88 3.97
C SER A 158 5.73 14.96 2.50
N PHE A 159 4.84 14.51 1.61
CA PHE A 159 5.06 14.53 0.17
C PHE A 159 5.15 15.96 -0.37
N ILE A 160 4.16 16.82 -0.06
CA ILE A 160 4.16 18.23 -0.51
C ILE A 160 5.39 18.98 -0.01
N ASN A 161 5.75 18.82 1.28
CA ASN A 161 6.93 19.46 1.84
C ASN A 161 8.22 19.03 1.12
N SER A 162 8.32 17.74 0.78
CA SER A 162 9.46 17.20 0.06
C SER A 162 9.52 17.69 -1.39
N TYR A 163 8.37 17.73 -2.07
CA TYR A 163 8.25 18.26 -3.42
C TYR A 163 8.72 19.73 -3.46
N ILE A 164 8.20 20.58 -2.56
CA ILE A 164 8.59 21.98 -2.47
C ILE A 164 10.09 22.13 -2.19
N SER A 165 10.64 21.29 -1.29
CA SER A 165 12.07 21.33 -0.98
C SER A 165 12.91 20.98 -2.20
N PHE A 166 12.63 19.87 -2.87
CA PHE A 166 13.43 19.42 -4.02
C PHE A 166 13.27 20.34 -5.24
N SER A 167 12.08 20.94 -5.46
CA SER A 167 11.85 21.88 -6.53
C SER A 167 12.56 23.25 -6.36
N LYS A 168 13.11 23.53 -5.17
CA LYS A 168 13.98 24.69 -4.95
C LYS A 168 15.40 24.45 -5.44
N ASP A 169 15.81 23.18 -5.46
CA ASP A 169 17.18 22.79 -5.78
C ASP A 169 17.38 22.53 -7.27
N THR A 170 16.31 22.30 -8.03
CA THR A 170 16.36 22.03 -9.48
C THR A 170 15.02 22.31 -10.17
N ASP A 171 15.11 22.82 -11.41
CA ASP A 171 13.98 23.00 -12.31
C ASP A 171 13.67 21.72 -13.12
N ASP A 172 14.54 20.70 -13.06
CA ASP A 172 14.31 19.41 -13.74
C ASP A 172 13.26 18.58 -12.97
N GLN A 173 12.03 18.60 -13.47
CA GLN A 173 10.92 17.83 -12.89
C GLN A 173 11.20 16.32 -12.83
N ASN A 174 11.98 15.77 -13.76
CA ASN A 174 12.37 14.36 -13.71
C ASN A 174 13.35 14.09 -12.56
N ALA A 175 14.24 15.03 -12.26
CA ALA A 175 15.12 14.94 -11.09
C ALA A 175 14.31 14.99 -9.79
N VAL A 176 13.31 15.88 -9.69
CA VAL A 176 12.40 15.95 -8.53
C VAL A 176 11.66 14.63 -8.33
N VAL A 177 11.12 14.05 -9.41
CA VAL A 177 10.42 12.75 -9.36
C VAL A 177 11.36 11.65 -8.84
N ARG A 178 12.60 11.56 -9.36
CA ARG A 178 13.60 10.57 -8.89
C ARG A 178 13.93 10.74 -7.40
N LEU A 179 14.09 11.99 -6.94
CA LEU A 179 14.36 12.27 -5.52
C LEU A 179 13.20 11.86 -4.62
N LEU A 180 11.95 12.14 -5.04
CA LEU A 180 10.75 11.72 -4.32
C LEU A 180 10.61 10.20 -4.31
N SER A 181 10.81 9.54 -5.46
CA SER A 181 10.79 8.08 -5.58
C SER A 181 11.75 7.44 -4.59
N LYS A 182 12.99 7.89 -4.54
CA LYS A 182 14.00 7.42 -3.59
C LYS A 182 13.63 7.71 -2.13
N LYS A 183 13.11 8.91 -1.86
CA LYS A 183 12.73 9.31 -0.50
C LYS A 183 11.60 8.46 0.06
N PHE A 184 10.57 8.21 -0.73
CA PHE A 184 9.36 7.48 -0.29
C PHE A 184 9.41 5.98 -0.63
N SER A 185 10.44 5.52 -1.34
CA SER A 185 10.52 4.16 -1.87
C SER A 185 9.27 3.77 -2.66
N ALA A 186 8.85 4.65 -3.56
CA ALA A 186 7.68 4.48 -4.41
C ALA A 186 8.10 4.56 -5.89
N PRO A 187 7.45 3.81 -6.80
CA PRO A 187 7.74 3.88 -8.24
C PRO A 187 7.58 5.30 -8.79
N GLU A 188 8.43 5.71 -9.74
CA GLU A 188 8.35 7.05 -10.36
C GLU A 188 6.96 7.31 -10.98
N THR A 189 6.33 6.28 -11.53
CA THR A 189 4.96 6.37 -12.06
C THR A 189 3.95 6.77 -10.98
N ALA A 190 4.02 6.13 -9.81
CA ALA A 190 3.17 6.46 -8.67
C ALA A 190 3.46 7.87 -8.13
N VAL A 191 4.73 8.28 -8.12
CA VAL A 191 5.12 9.66 -7.75
C VAL A 191 4.52 10.70 -8.69
N ARG A 192 4.59 10.47 -10.02
CA ARG A 192 3.99 11.38 -11.01
C ARG A 192 2.48 11.51 -10.83
N MET A 193 1.80 10.39 -10.61
CA MET A 193 0.37 10.41 -10.31
C MET A 193 0.08 11.19 -9.03
N ARG A 194 0.87 10.98 -7.97
CA ARG A 194 0.70 11.69 -6.70
C ARG A 194 0.92 13.20 -6.83
N ILE A 195 1.89 13.64 -7.65
CA ILE A 195 2.09 15.06 -8.00
C ILE A 195 0.83 15.62 -8.68
N ALA A 196 0.32 14.92 -9.71
CA ALA A 196 -0.87 15.36 -10.43
C ALA A 196 -2.09 15.50 -9.52
N GLU A 197 -2.28 14.54 -8.61
CA GLU A 197 -3.40 14.51 -7.68
C GLU A 197 -3.37 15.60 -6.60
N LEU A 198 -2.19 15.91 -6.08
CA LEU A 198 -2.06 16.81 -4.94
C LEU A 198 -1.76 18.26 -5.31
N LEU A 199 -1.24 18.50 -6.51
CA LEU A 199 -0.79 19.83 -6.91
C LEU A 199 -1.59 20.44 -8.08
N ASN A 200 -2.34 19.61 -8.84
CA ASN A 200 -3.15 20.05 -9.97
C ASN A 200 -4.67 19.86 -9.74
N GLY A 201 -5.08 19.32 -8.57
CA GLY A 201 -6.47 19.08 -8.15
C GLY A 201 -6.90 20.17 -7.09
#